data_e7bad2087b1f964bfd5ac2dacb58ed0a
#
_entry.id   e7bad2087b1f964bfd5ac2dacb58ed0a
#
_cell.length_a   1.000
_cell.length_b   1.000
_cell.length_c   1.000
_cell.angle_alpha   90.00
_cell.angle_beta   90.00
_cell.angle_gamma   90.00
#
_symmetry.space_group_name_H-M   'P 1'
#
loop_
_entity.id
_entity.type
_entity.pdbx_description
1 polymer ?
#
loop_
_entity_poly.entity_id
_entity_poly.type
_entity_poly.pdbx_seq_one_letter_code
_entity_poly.pdbx_strand_id
1 'polypeptide(L)' 'MKLNQNQIQFIDGYLQRNDVIYVDIRTEMIDHIATGVEEKMKVEDIDFHDAFVSYVNSNRKEIFSMNKK' A
#
# COMPACT_ATOMS: atom_id res chain seq x y z
N MET A 1 12.74 1.67 5.85
CA MET A 1 11.63 0.79 5.46
C MET A 1 11.63 -0.47 6.30
N LYS A 2 10.54 -0.74 6.94
CA LYS A 2 10.44 -1.87 7.87
C LYS A 2 9.72 -3.09 7.31
N LEU A 3 9.00 -2.91 6.22
CA LEU A 3 8.30 -4.03 5.61
C LEU A 3 9.30 -4.94 4.91
N ASN A 4 9.07 -6.24 5.00
CA ASN A 4 9.93 -7.19 4.31
C ASN A 4 9.47 -7.35 2.87
N GLN A 5 10.25 -8.12 2.11
CA GLN A 5 9.97 -8.28 0.69
C GLN A 5 8.62 -8.94 0.42
N ASN A 6 8.24 -9.91 1.24
CA ASN A 6 6.94 -10.57 1.06
C ASN A 6 5.79 -9.59 1.24
N GLN A 7 5.92 -8.69 2.19
CA GLN A 7 4.89 -7.69 2.43
C GLN A 7 4.82 -6.69 1.28
N ILE A 8 5.97 -6.30 0.77
CA ILE A 8 6.00 -5.41 -0.38
C ILE A 8 5.36 -6.08 -1.59
N GLN A 9 5.66 -7.35 -1.81
CA GLN A 9 5.06 -8.08 -2.92
C GLN A 9 3.56 -8.23 -2.77
N PHE A 10 3.10 -8.34 -1.55
CA PHE A 10 1.66 -8.40 -1.28
C PHE A 10 0.99 -7.11 -1.77
N ILE A 11 1.58 -5.96 -1.43
CA ILE A 11 1.05 -4.68 -1.86
C ILE A 11 1.07 -4.58 -3.39
N ASP A 12 2.18 -5.00 -3.98
CA ASP A 12 2.32 -4.97 -5.43
C ASP A 12 1.22 -5.81 -6.11
N GLY A 13 1.00 -7.01 -5.60
CA GLY A 13 -0.05 -7.88 -6.14
C GLY A 13 -1.44 -7.27 -6.00
N TYR A 14 -1.68 -6.62 -4.88
CA TYR A 14 -2.94 -5.94 -4.67
C TYR A 14 -3.18 -4.88 -5.74
N LEU A 15 -2.15 -4.08 -6.00
CA LEU A 15 -2.27 -3.02 -6.99
C LEU A 15 -2.45 -3.57 -8.39
N GLN A 16 -1.76 -4.65 -8.72
CA GLN A 16 -1.91 -5.27 -10.02
C GLN A 16 -3.33 -5.77 -10.24
N ARG A 17 -3.93 -6.34 -9.21
CA ARG A 17 -5.30 -6.83 -9.30
C ARG A 17 -6.31 -5.69 -9.42
N ASN A 18 -5.88 -4.48 -9.10
CA ASN A 18 -6.74 -3.30 -9.22
C ASN A 18 -6.35 -2.44 -10.41
N ASP A 19 -5.73 -3.06 -11.40
CA ASP A 19 -5.46 -2.45 -12.70
C ASP A 19 -4.42 -1.33 -12.66
N VAL A 20 -3.54 -1.34 -11.67
CA VAL A 20 -2.41 -0.41 -11.66
C VAL A 20 -1.32 -1.04 -12.49
N ILE A 21 -1.36 -0.81 -13.79
CA ILE A 21 -0.49 -1.51 -14.73
C ILE A 21 0.80 -0.77 -15.05
N TYR A 22 0.87 0.51 -14.78
CA TYR A 22 2.08 1.29 -15.07
C TYR A 22 3.08 1.09 -13.95
N VAL A 23 4.24 0.54 -14.30
CA VAL A 23 5.26 0.19 -13.30
C VAL A 23 5.70 1.41 -12.48
N ASP A 24 5.90 2.53 -13.15
CA ASP A 24 6.33 3.75 -12.47
C ASP A 24 5.35 4.17 -11.38
N ILE A 25 4.07 4.19 -11.76
CA ILE A 25 3.03 4.59 -10.83
C ILE A 25 2.89 3.58 -9.72
N ARG A 26 2.95 2.29 -10.07
CA ARG A 26 2.82 1.23 -9.07
C ARG A 26 3.93 1.29 -8.05
N THR A 27 5.16 1.52 -8.50
CA THR A 27 6.30 1.62 -7.60
C THR A 27 6.10 2.78 -6.61
N GLU A 28 5.64 3.90 -7.11
CA GLU A 28 5.39 5.07 -6.27
C GLU A 28 4.29 4.79 -5.26
N MET A 29 3.23 4.12 -5.70
CA MET A 29 2.12 3.78 -4.82
C MET A 29 2.54 2.79 -3.75
N ILE A 30 3.38 1.81 -4.11
CA ILE A 30 3.89 0.85 -3.15
C ILE A 30 4.64 1.57 -2.03
N ASP A 31 5.50 2.49 -2.41
CA ASP A 31 6.27 3.24 -1.43
C ASP A 31 5.35 4.03 -0.50
N HIS A 32 4.37 4.67 -1.09
CA HIS A 32 3.41 5.47 -0.34
C HIS A 32 2.60 4.61 0.63
N ILE A 33 2.08 3.50 0.14
CA ILE A 33 1.28 2.60 0.95
C ILE A 33 2.12 1.97 2.05
N ALA A 34 3.33 1.54 1.71
CA ALA A 34 4.21 0.91 2.67
C ALA A 34 4.50 1.84 3.84
N THR A 35 4.77 3.11 3.54
CA THR A 35 5.03 4.09 4.57
C THR A 35 3.82 4.26 5.49
N GLY A 36 2.64 4.38 4.90
CA GLY A 36 1.43 4.54 5.68
C GLY A 36 1.10 3.33 6.53
N VAL A 37 1.32 2.14 5.97
CA VAL A 37 1.06 0.89 6.70
C VAL A 37 2.04 0.75 7.87
N GLU A 38 3.31 1.06 7.64
CA GLU A 38 4.30 1.01 8.71
C GLU A 38 3.91 1.90 9.87
N GLU A 39 3.45 3.09 9.53
CA GLU A 39 3.04 4.04 10.55
C GLU A 39 1.88 3.50 11.37
N LYS A 40 0.90 2.92 10.71
CA LYS A 40 -0.24 2.35 11.43
C LYS A 40 0.17 1.19 12.32
N MET A 41 1.06 0.35 11.83
CA MET A 41 1.54 -0.76 12.65
C MET A 41 2.19 -0.27 13.93
N LYS A 42 2.94 0.83 13.82
CA LYS A 42 3.66 1.38 14.94
C LYS A 42 2.73 2.10 15.91
N VAL A 43 1.86 2.94 15.38
CA VAL A 43 0.99 3.78 16.22
C VAL A 43 -0.09 2.96 16.88
N GLU A 44 -0.70 2.03 16.14
CA GLU A 44 -1.84 1.26 16.64
C GLU A 44 -1.45 -0.11 17.16
N ASP A 45 -0.18 -0.47 17.02
CA ASP A 45 0.33 -1.76 17.50
C ASP A 45 -0.47 -2.92 16.93
N ILE A 46 -0.68 -2.91 15.63
CA ILE A 46 -1.40 -3.96 14.92
C ILE A 46 -0.47 -4.61 13.90
N ASP A 47 -0.88 -5.77 13.39
CA ASP A 47 -0.03 -6.47 12.45
C ASP A 47 -0.17 -5.88 11.04
N PHE A 48 0.63 -6.41 10.11
CA PHE A 48 0.65 -5.89 8.75
C PHE A 48 -0.72 -5.99 8.09
N HIS A 49 -1.36 -7.13 8.21
CA HIS A 49 -2.63 -7.34 7.51
C HIS A 49 -3.68 -6.32 7.96
N ASP A 50 -3.82 -6.17 9.26
CA ASP A 50 -4.79 -5.22 9.82
C ASP A 50 -4.44 -3.80 9.42
N ALA A 51 -3.16 -3.46 9.48
CA ALA A 51 -2.72 -2.13 9.12
C ALA A 51 -2.97 -1.85 7.64
N PHE A 52 -2.71 -2.84 6.80
CA PHE A 52 -2.90 -2.69 5.36
C PHE A 52 -4.38 -2.47 5.04
N VAL A 53 -5.24 -3.31 5.57
CA VAL A 53 -6.68 -3.19 5.30
C VAL A 53 -7.20 -1.85 5.79
N SER A 54 -6.80 -1.46 6.99
CA SER A 54 -7.25 -0.20 7.57
C SER A 54 -6.76 0.98 6.73
N TYR A 55 -5.50 0.94 6.35
CA TYR A 55 -4.93 2.05 5.58
C TYR A 55 -5.61 2.19 4.22
N VAL A 56 -5.78 1.07 3.52
CA VAL A 56 -6.36 1.10 2.19
C VAL A 56 -7.80 1.58 2.25
N ASN A 57 -8.58 1.10 3.21
CA ASN A 57 -9.97 1.52 3.34
C ASN A 57 -10.09 3.01 3.62
N SER A 58 -9.20 3.54 4.45
CA SER A 58 -9.25 4.95 4.82
C SER A 58 -8.76 5.86 3.69
N ASN A 59 -7.88 5.36 2.83
CA ASN A 59 -7.23 6.20 1.82
C ASN A 59 -7.51 5.75 0.40
N ARG A 60 -8.56 4.98 0.21
CA ARG A 60 -8.84 4.38 -1.09
C ARG A 60 -8.89 5.39 -2.23
N LYS A 61 -9.63 6.46 -2.03
CA LYS A 61 -9.75 7.49 -3.05
C LYS A 61 -8.40 8.09 -3.42
N GLU A 62 -7.64 8.42 -2.41
CA GLU A 62 -6.35 9.04 -2.60
C GLU A 62 -5.40 8.10 -3.34
N ILE A 63 -5.39 6.84 -2.90
CA ILE A 63 -4.50 5.85 -3.50
C ILE A 63 -4.79 5.69 -4.99
N PHE A 64 -6.05 5.49 -5.33
CA PHE A 64 -6.38 5.21 -6.72
C PHE A 64 -6.47 6.44 -7.59
N SER A 65 -6.51 7.62 -7.01
CA SER A 65 -6.42 8.83 -7.80
C SER A 65 -5.03 8.99 -8.40
N MET A 66 -4.02 8.40 -7.76
CA MET A 66 -2.66 8.44 -8.27
C MET A 66 -2.51 7.63 -9.55
N ASN A 67 -3.42 6.70 -9.80
CA ASN A 67 -3.38 5.86 -10.99
C ASN A 67 -3.99 6.52 -12.22
N LYS A 68 -4.52 7.70 -12.06
CA LYS A 68 -5.14 8.40 -13.18
C LYS A 68 -4.11 9.00 -14.11
N LYS A 69 -4.33 8.82 -15.36
CA LYS A 69 -3.43 9.38 -16.37
C LYS A 69 -4.19 10.22 -17.35
#